data_850735db848968b79f3d05d982247c6f
#
_entry.id   850735db848968b79f3d05d982247c6f
#
_cell.length_a   1.000
_cell.length_b   1.000
_cell.length_c   1.000
_cell.angle_alpha   90.00
_cell.angle_beta   90.00
_cell.angle_gamma   90.00
#
_symmetry.space_group_name_H-M   'P 1'
#
loop_
_entity.id
_entity.type
_entity.pdbx_description
1 polymer ?
#
loop_
_entity_poly.entity_id
_entity_poly.type
_entity_poly.pdbx_seq_one_letter_code
_entity_poly.pdbx_strand_id
1 'polypeptide(L)'
;MPLTDSTIKTAKPKEKPYKLGDAQGLYLEITPNGSKLWRLKYRIAGKEKKLALGIYPAVTLAQARQRRETARGQLAEGIDPGEQKKAAKQAHRVKGLTFETLAREWFTYNSPRWAESTTYKAKLYLENDLIPGIGSRPVKAITRPELVELVRKVEARGSLNAAGKIRQWLHQIFRYGLASGAVDTNPATDLSVLAAPAKAVRRHPHITFAELPELLGKIDSTNIHILTRCAIRLLVLTAVRPGELRAAQWSEFDLDGDTWAIPASRMKARRQHLVPLPHQAVKILRQLQEITGKYPLLFPGQQKADRPMSENTINKALRLMGYAGRQTGHGFRHLLSTELNERGYHKDWIERQLAHGDEDEIRDTYNHATYLPQREIMMQEWANSIDALCAGANVVSIKRKA
;
A
#
# COMPACT_ATOMS: atom_id res chain seq x y z
N MET A 1 20.76 -12.20 60.09
CA MET A 1 20.11 -11.10 60.81
C MET A 1 19.26 -10.32 59.81
N PRO A 2 18.11 -9.82 60.21
CA PRO A 2 17.33 -8.94 59.35
C PRO A 2 18.07 -7.64 59.07
N LEU A 3 17.86 -7.05 57.87
CA LEU A 3 18.53 -5.82 57.46
C LEU A 3 18.06 -4.63 58.31
N THR A 4 18.98 -3.68 58.51
CA THR A 4 18.69 -2.37 59.16
C THR A 4 18.94 -1.25 58.16
N ASP A 5 18.27 -0.10 58.35
CA ASP A 5 18.47 1.07 57.50
C ASP A 5 19.93 1.59 57.54
N SER A 6 20.65 1.43 58.68
CA SER A 6 22.06 1.76 58.79
C SER A 6 22.91 0.89 57.85
N THR A 7 22.70 -0.44 57.86
CA THR A 7 23.41 -1.38 56.99
C THR A 7 23.16 -1.07 55.49
N ILE A 8 21.91 -0.67 55.12
CA ILE A 8 21.57 -0.33 53.78
C ILE A 8 22.24 0.98 53.32
N LYS A 9 22.26 2.00 54.17
CA LYS A 9 22.89 3.28 53.87
C LYS A 9 24.40 3.14 53.68
N THR A 10 25.07 2.40 54.55
CA THR A 10 26.56 2.21 54.52
C THR A 10 27.06 1.25 53.46
N ALA A 11 26.19 0.44 52.84
CA ALA A 11 26.56 -0.51 51.80
C ALA A 11 27.13 0.20 50.56
N LYS A 12 28.41 -0.06 50.22
CA LYS A 12 29.12 0.50 49.07
C LYS A 12 29.09 -0.47 47.88
N PRO A 13 29.13 0.03 46.63
CA PRO A 13 29.24 -0.82 45.43
C PRO A 13 30.56 -1.61 45.44
N LYS A 14 30.56 -2.79 44.81
CA LYS A 14 31.72 -3.65 44.58
C LYS A 14 31.83 -3.93 43.08
N GLU A 15 32.97 -4.49 42.64
CA GLU A 15 33.16 -4.85 41.22
C GLU A 15 32.10 -5.80 40.67
N LYS A 16 31.51 -6.67 41.51
CA LYS A 16 30.44 -7.58 41.15
C LYS A 16 29.19 -7.28 41.97
N PRO A 17 27.98 -7.46 41.37
CA PRO A 17 26.74 -7.31 42.13
C PRO A 17 26.70 -8.27 43.32
N TYR A 18 26.28 -7.78 44.49
CA TYR A 18 26.11 -8.62 45.67
C TYR A 18 24.78 -8.39 46.36
N LYS A 19 24.41 -9.32 47.24
CA LYS A 19 23.11 -9.34 47.90
C LYS A 19 23.24 -9.21 49.38
N LEU A 20 22.39 -8.37 49.97
CA LEU A 20 22.17 -8.30 51.42
C LEU A 20 20.79 -8.90 51.69
N GLY A 21 20.78 -10.05 52.40
CA GLY A 21 19.52 -10.78 52.69
C GLY A 21 18.78 -10.14 53.85
N ASP A 22 17.45 -10.07 53.71
CA ASP A 22 16.50 -9.81 54.80
C ASP A 22 15.74 -11.12 55.11
N ALA A 23 14.59 -11.04 55.77
CA ALA A 23 13.79 -12.22 56.07
C ALA A 23 12.90 -12.64 54.85
N GLN A 24 12.55 -13.96 54.80
CA GLN A 24 11.50 -14.51 53.95
C GLN A 24 11.68 -14.24 52.45
N GLY A 25 12.93 -14.38 51.95
CA GLY A 25 13.26 -14.25 50.54
C GLY A 25 13.45 -12.80 50.02
N LEU A 26 13.25 -11.78 50.90
CA LEU A 26 13.57 -10.39 50.57
C LEU A 26 15.10 -10.18 50.67
N TYR A 27 15.65 -9.48 49.68
CA TYR A 27 17.05 -9.07 49.66
C TYR A 27 17.24 -7.73 48.91
N LEU A 28 18.30 -7.03 49.28
CA LEU A 28 18.76 -5.86 48.54
C LEU A 28 19.93 -6.28 47.65
N GLU A 29 19.80 -6.05 46.35
CA GLU A 29 20.87 -6.28 45.38
C GLU A 29 21.60 -4.96 45.12
N ILE A 30 22.91 -4.93 45.36
CA ILE A 30 23.74 -3.76 45.13
C ILE A 30 24.53 -4.01 43.84
N THR A 31 24.35 -3.14 42.89
CA THR A 31 24.99 -3.23 41.57
C THR A 31 26.33 -2.48 41.56
N PRO A 32 27.27 -2.76 40.64
CA PRO A 32 28.57 -2.07 40.55
C PRO A 32 28.45 -0.56 40.35
N ASN A 33 27.34 -0.09 39.68
CA ASN A 33 27.07 1.32 39.51
C ASN A 33 26.38 2.00 40.72
N GLY A 34 26.33 1.30 41.87
CA GLY A 34 25.82 1.85 43.13
C GLY A 34 24.29 1.78 43.31
N SER A 35 23.53 1.28 42.33
CA SER A 35 22.09 1.13 42.48
C SER A 35 21.73 0.04 43.49
N LYS A 36 20.76 0.32 44.37
CA LYS A 36 20.31 -0.57 45.45
C LYS A 36 18.87 -1.04 45.13
N LEU A 37 18.73 -2.30 44.73
CA LEU A 37 17.49 -2.86 44.15
C LEU A 37 16.83 -3.85 45.10
N TRP A 38 15.61 -3.58 45.55
CA TRP A 38 14.81 -4.53 46.31
C TRP A 38 14.29 -5.65 45.44
N ARG A 39 14.55 -6.91 45.85
CA ARG A 39 14.17 -8.14 45.20
C ARG A 39 13.53 -9.10 46.20
N LEU A 40 12.49 -9.81 45.74
CA LEU A 40 11.93 -10.96 46.45
C LEU A 40 12.20 -12.21 45.63
N LYS A 41 12.84 -13.20 46.28
CA LYS A 41 13.00 -14.56 45.76
C LYS A 41 11.80 -15.40 46.26
N TYR A 42 11.08 -16.06 45.35
CA TYR A 42 9.92 -16.88 45.70
C TYR A 42 9.84 -18.10 44.79
N ARG A 43 9.01 -19.07 45.15
CA ARG A 43 8.72 -20.28 44.38
C ARG A 43 7.21 -20.35 44.10
N ILE A 44 6.86 -20.73 42.89
CA ILE A 44 5.49 -21.03 42.46
C ILE A 44 5.51 -22.15 41.43
N ALA A 45 4.61 -23.13 41.53
CA ALA A 45 4.56 -24.32 40.69
C ALA A 45 5.94 -25.02 40.54
N GLY A 46 6.71 -25.15 41.66
CA GLY A 46 8.00 -25.79 41.67
C GLY A 46 9.17 -24.94 41.11
N LYS A 47 8.91 -23.81 40.45
CA LYS A 47 9.93 -22.93 39.84
C LYS A 47 10.29 -21.76 40.72
N GLU A 48 11.60 -21.49 40.80
CA GLU A 48 12.14 -20.32 41.49
C GLU A 48 12.04 -19.08 40.58
N LYS A 49 11.44 -17.99 41.10
CA LYS A 49 11.30 -16.70 40.42
C LYS A 49 11.80 -15.55 41.28
N LYS A 50 12.03 -14.39 40.65
CA LYS A 50 12.45 -13.14 41.29
C LYS A 50 11.47 -12.01 40.96
N LEU A 51 11.01 -11.28 41.96
CA LEU A 51 10.16 -10.11 41.82
C LEU A 51 10.94 -8.85 42.20
N ALA A 52 10.89 -7.84 41.32
CA ALA A 52 11.45 -6.51 41.64
C ALA A 52 10.43 -5.71 42.47
N LEU A 53 10.81 -5.34 43.68
CA LEU A 53 9.97 -4.60 44.62
C LEU A 53 10.19 -3.07 44.59
N GLY A 54 11.33 -2.60 44.03
CA GLY A 54 11.64 -1.17 43.90
C GLY A 54 13.12 -0.86 44.08
N ILE A 55 13.43 0.41 44.12
CA ILE A 55 14.80 0.95 44.22
C ILE A 55 14.90 1.79 45.52
N TYR A 56 15.93 1.50 46.35
CA TYR A 56 16.25 2.35 47.48
C TYR A 56 17.00 3.61 47.01
N PRO A 57 16.76 4.83 47.56
CA PRO A 57 15.88 5.14 48.73
C PRO A 57 14.41 5.39 48.40
N ALA A 58 13.97 5.44 47.13
CA ALA A 58 12.59 5.67 46.73
C ALA A 58 11.61 4.64 47.36
N VAL A 59 12.09 3.42 47.63
CA VAL A 59 11.40 2.39 48.40
C VAL A 59 12.21 2.12 49.65
N THR A 60 11.69 2.48 50.80
CA THR A 60 12.36 2.24 52.11
C THR A 60 12.31 0.77 52.50
N LEU A 61 13.09 0.36 53.49
CA LEU A 61 13.07 -1.01 54.04
C LEU A 61 11.68 -1.41 54.50
N ALA A 62 10.97 -0.54 55.23
CA ALA A 62 9.62 -0.79 55.72
C ALA A 62 8.65 -1.03 54.56
N GLN A 63 8.73 -0.23 53.51
CA GLN A 63 7.89 -0.39 52.29
C GLN A 63 8.27 -1.66 51.52
N ALA A 64 9.53 -2.01 51.46
CA ALA A 64 9.98 -3.26 50.82
C ALA A 64 9.44 -4.49 51.55
N ARG A 65 9.44 -4.48 52.89
CA ARG A 65 8.82 -5.53 53.70
C ARG A 65 7.30 -5.60 53.48
N GLN A 66 6.62 -4.48 53.49
CA GLN A 66 5.18 -4.45 53.18
C GLN A 66 4.85 -5.01 51.80
N ARG A 67 5.64 -4.65 50.76
CA ARG A 67 5.49 -5.21 49.41
C ARG A 67 5.76 -6.69 49.35
N ARG A 68 6.72 -7.21 50.17
CA ARG A 68 6.96 -8.63 50.34
C ARG A 68 5.73 -9.34 50.91
N GLU A 69 5.10 -8.83 51.99
CA GLU A 69 3.92 -9.44 52.58
C GLU A 69 2.75 -9.49 51.59
N THR A 70 2.51 -8.39 50.84
CA THR A 70 1.52 -8.36 49.79
C THR A 70 1.78 -9.47 48.76
N ALA A 71 3.03 -9.60 48.27
CA ALA A 71 3.38 -10.64 47.28
C ALA A 71 3.26 -12.05 47.85
N ARG A 72 3.52 -12.25 49.14
CA ARG A 72 3.34 -13.55 49.83
C ARG A 72 1.86 -13.90 50.02
N GLY A 73 1.00 -12.91 50.31
CA GLY A 73 -0.46 -13.11 50.34
C GLY A 73 -0.95 -13.62 48.99
N GLN A 74 -0.53 -12.99 47.89
CA GLN A 74 -0.87 -13.45 46.53
C GLN A 74 -0.38 -14.87 46.24
N LEU A 75 0.82 -15.21 46.65
CA LEU A 75 1.36 -16.58 46.51
C LEU A 75 0.56 -17.60 47.29
N ALA A 76 0.05 -17.26 48.49
CA ALA A 76 -0.78 -18.13 49.29
C ALA A 76 -2.16 -18.38 48.62
N GLU A 77 -2.64 -17.44 47.82
CA GLU A 77 -3.84 -17.55 47.01
C GLU A 77 -3.57 -18.23 45.63
N GLY A 78 -2.34 -18.70 45.40
CA GLY A 78 -1.96 -19.34 44.13
C GLY A 78 -1.67 -18.37 42.99
N ILE A 79 -1.65 -17.07 43.24
CA ILE A 79 -1.45 -16.02 42.24
C ILE A 79 0.04 -15.69 42.12
N ASP A 80 0.59 -15.67 40.89
CA ASP A 80 1.95 -15.26 40.62
C ASP A 80 2.07 -13.71 40.62
N PRO A 81 2.74 -13.10 41.62
CA PRO A 81 2.86 -11.65 41.70
C PRO A 81 3.69 -11.05 40.57
N GLY A 82 4.59 -11.83 39.94
CA GLY A 82 5.37 -11.41 38.78
C GLY A 82 4.51 -11.31 37.53
N GLU A 83 3.66 -12.30 37.27
CA GLU A 83 2.71 -12.27 36.17
C GLU A 83 1.63 -11.19 36.35
N GLN A 84 1.12 -11.04 37.58
CA GLN A 84 0.15 -9.98 37.88
C GLN A 84 0.74 -8.58 37.65
N LYS A 85 2.00 -8.35 38.05
CA LYS A 85 2.68 -7.07 37.81
C LYS A 85 2.91 -6.82 36.32
N LYS A 86 3.25 -7.85 35.53
CA LYS A 86 3.36 -7.77 34.07
C LYS A 86 2.01 -7.43 33.43
N ALA A 87 0.95 -8.13 33.85
CA ALA A 87 -0.41 -7.89 33.37
C ALA A 87 -0.89 -6.45 33.68
N ALA A 88 -0.65 -5.98 34.91
CA ALA A 88 -0.99 -4.61 35.31
C ALA A 88 -0.22 -3.55 34.49
N LYS A 89 1.08 -3.78 34.23
CA LYS A 89 1.91 -2.90 33.39
C LYS A 89 1.42 -2.90 31.94
N GLN A 90 1.05 -4.06 31.42
CA GLN A 90 0.46 -4.22 30.08
C GLN A 90 -0.88 -3.50 30.01
N ALA A 91 -1.76 -3.70 30.98
CA ALA A 91 -3.06 -3.04 31.05
C ALA A 91 -2.93 -1.50 31.16
N HIS A 92 -1.96 -0.99 31.91
CA HIS A 92 -1.68 0.44 31.98
C HIS A 92 -1.16 0.99 30.65
N ARG A 93 -0.28 0.25 29.95
CA ARG A 93 0.23 0.63 28.62
C ARG A 93 -0.90 0.66 27.60
N VAL A 94 -1.81 -0.32 27.66
CA VAL A 94 -2.98 -0.41 26.76
C VAL A 94 -4.02 0.66 27.05
N LYS A 95 -4.24 1.05 28.34
CA LYS A 95 -5.15 2.16 28.70
C LYS A 95 -4.72 3.51 28.14
N GLY A 96 -3.40 3.74 27.99
CA GLY A 96 -2.85 4.97 27.42
C GLY A 96 -2.64 4.95 25.92
N LEU A 97 -2.90 3.81 25.25
CA LEU A 97 -2.65 3.67 23.81
C LEU A 97 -3.70 4.45 23.01
N THR A 98 -3.25 5.45 22.26
CA THR A 98 -4.10 6.24 21.37
C THR A 98 -4.29 5.57 20.03
N PHE A 99 -5.34 5.97 19.29
CA PHE A 99 -5.55 5.49 17.91
C PHE A 99 -4.36 5.86 17.00
N GLU A 100 -3.81 7.06 17.14
CA GLU A 100 -2.65 7.49 16.37
C GLU A 100 -1.47 6.54 16.56
N THR A 101 -1.16 6.16 17.80
CA THR A 101 -0.06 5.23 18.07
C THR A 101 -0.30 3.87 17.39
N LEU A 102 -1.50 3.29 17.52
CA LEU A 102 -1.86 2.04 16.88
C LEU A 102 -1.81 2.14 15.35
N ALA A 103 -2.32 3.23 14.79
CA ALA A 103 -2.36 3.44 13.34
C ALA A 103 -0.96 3.60 12.74
N ARG A 104 -0.04 4.29 13.44
CA ARG A 104 1.36 4.43 13.02
C ARG A 104 2.12 3.11 13.13
N GLU A 105 1.89 2.31 14.16
CA GLU A 105 2.46 0.96 14.29
C GLU A 105 1.97 0.06 13.14
N TRP A 106 0.67 0.04 12.85
CA TRP A 106 0.09 -0.66 11.71
C TRP A 106 0.68 -0.21 10.38
N PHE A 107 0.83 1.09 10.18
CA PHE A 107 1.42 1.65 8.95
C PHE A 107 2.88 1.20 8.79
N THR A 108 3.68 1.30 9.84
CA THR A 108 5.09 0.88 9.83
C THR A 108 5.23 -0.61 9.52
N TYR A 109 4.35 -1.45 10.09
CA TYR A 109 4.35 -2.89 9.86
C TYR A 109 3.98 -3.28 8.41
N ASN A 110 3.06 -2.55 7.79
CA ASN A 110 2.55 -2.89 6.47
C ASN A 110 3.26 -2.18 5.30
N SER A 111 3.74 -0.96 5.50
CA SER A 111 4.32 -0.13 4.43
C SER A 111 5.45 -0.78 3.63
N PRO A 112 6.35 -1.61 4.19
CA PRO A 112 7.39 -2.29 3.41
C PRO A 112 6.86 -3.31 2.39
N ARG A 113 5.60 -3.75 2.55
CA ARG A 113 4.96 -4.75 1.67
C ARG A 113 4.12 -4.10 0.57
N TRP A 114 3.90 -2.79 0.66
CA TRP A 114 3.04 -2.07 -0.28
C TRP A 114 3.82 -1.46 -1.43
N ALA A 115 3.12 -1.24 -2.54
CA ALA A 115 3.60 -0.38 -3.59
C ALA A 115 3.68 1.08 -3.08
N GLU A 116 4.64 1.84 -3.60
CA GLU A 116 4.87 3.25 -3.22
C GLU A 116 3.58 4.10 -3.27
N SER A 117 2.78 3.93 -4.33
CA SER A 117 1.51 4.62 -4.50
C SER A 117 0.47 4.26 -3.42
N THR A 118 0.48 3.03 -2.91
CA THR A 118 -0.39 2.59 -1.80
C THR A 118 0.09 3.19 -0.49
N THR A 119 1.39 3.14 -0.23
CA THR A 119 2.03 3.74 0.94
C THR A 119 1.75 5.24 1.01
N TYR A 120 1.91 5.95 -0.11
CA TYR A 120 1.60 7.38 -0.20
C TYR A 120 0.13 7.67 0.15
N LYS A 121 -0.82 6.93 -0.45
CA LYS A 121 -2.26 7.11 -0.19
C LYS A 121 -2.62 6.76 1.26
N ALA A 122 -2.05 5.69 1.81
CA ALA A 122 -2.28 5.31 3.20
C ALA A 122 -1.83 6.42 4.15
N LYS A 123 -0.62 6.95 3.93
CA LYS A 123 -0.09 8.08 4.70
C LYS A 123 -0.99 9.31 4.58
N LEU A 124 -1.41 9.65 3.35
CA LEU A 124 -2.27 10.81 3.09
C LEU A 124 -3.58 10.75 3.89
N TYR A 125 -4.26 9.60 3.89
CA TYR A 125 -5.53 9.46 4.60
C TYR A 125 -5.35 9.33 6.12
N LEU A 126 -4.24 8.74 6.57
CA LEU A 126 -3.89 8.76 7.99
C LEU A 126 -3.72 10.19 8.50
N GLU A 127 -2.91 11.00 7.82
CA GLU A 127 -2.55 12.35 8.28
C GLU A 127 -3.69 13.35 8.09
N ASN A 128 -4.49 13.24 7.02
CA ASN A 128 -5.50 14.25 6.70
C ASN A 128 -6.90 13.92 7.24
N ASP A 129 -7.22 12.67 7.48
CA ASP A 129 -8.56 12.24 7.84
C ASP A 129 -8.62 11.50 9.18
N LEU A 130 -7.78 10.48 9.40
CA LEU A 130 -7.92 9.59 10.54
C LEU A 130 -7.32 10.17 11.81
N ILE A 131 -6.09 10.65 11.76
CA ILE A 131 -5.40 11.21 12.94
C ILE A 131 -6.07 12.50 13.41
N PRO A 132 -6.42 13.48 12.53
CA PRO A 132 -7.16 14.66 12.99
C PRO A 132 -8.53 14.34 13.58
N GLY A 133 -9.18 13.27 13.10
CA GLY A 133 -10.52 12.91 13.56
C GLY A 133 -10.56 12.17 14.90
N ILE A 134 -9.69 11.18 15.08
CA ILE A 134 -9.73 10.27 16.24
C ILE A 134 -8.35 9.93 16.82
N GLY A 135 -7.28 10.53 16.33
CA GLY A 135 -5.89 10.17 16.65
C GLY A 135 -5.59 10.21 18.15
N SER A 136 -6.03 11.25 18.85
CA SER A 136 -5.79 11.44 20.29
C SER A 136 -6.68 10.57 21.19
N ARG A 137 -7.70 9.91 20.62
CA ARG A 137 -8.64 9.10 21.40
C ARG A 137 -7.97 7.81 21.90
N PRO A 138 -8.22 7.40 23.15
CA PRO A 138 -7.83 6.07 23.63
C PRO A 138 -8.46 5.00 22.74
N VAL A 139 -7.65 4.11 22.17
CA VAL A 139 -8.11 3.17 21.13
C VAL A 139 -9.25 2.25 21.61
N LYS A 140 -9.24 1.85 22.87
CA LYS A 140 -10.31 1.04 23.49
C LYS A 140 -11.64 1.80 23.71
N ALA A 141 -11.60 3.13 23.69
CA ALA A 141 -12.78 3.96 23.91
C ALA A 141 -13.47 4.36 22.60
N ILE A 142 -12.88 4.02 21.45
CA ILE A 142 -13.45 4.36 20.14
C ILE A 142 -14.62 3.43 19.82
N THR A 143 -15.75 4.04 19.50
CA THR A 143 -17.00 3.35 19.20
C THR A 143 -17.30 3.32 17.70
N ARG A 144 -18.15 2.39 17.27
CA ARG A 144 -18.62 2.33 15.88
C ARG A 144 -19.31 3.61 15.41
N PRO A 145 -20.21 4.26 16.18
CA PRO A 145 -20.81 5.53 15.78
C PRO A 145 -19.79 6.62 15.48
N GLU A 146 -18.73 6.75 16.26
CA GLU A 146 -17.65 7.73 15.99
C GLU A 146 -16.95 7.44 14.66
N LEU A 147 -16.69 6.17 14.34
CA LEU A 147 -16.10 5.78 13.04
C LEU A 147 -17.03 6.05 11.88
N VAL A 148 -18.34 5.81 12.04
CA VAL A 148 -19.36 6.14 11.03
C VAL A 148 -19.39 7.63 10.77
N GLU A 149 -19.37 8.46 11.83
CA GLU A 149 -19.34 9.92 11.68
C GLU A 149 -18.08 10.39 10.93
N LEU A 150 -16.93 9.85 11.28
CA LEU A 150 -15.67 10.13 10.60
C LEU A 150 -15.74 9.83 9.10
N VAL A 151 -16.26 8.65 8.73
CA VAL A 151 -16.42 8.24 7.34
C VAL A 151 -17.41 9.13 6.61
N ARG A 152 -18.56 9.48 7.23
CA ARG A 152 -19.57 10.38 6.65
C ARG A 152 -19.01 11.77 6.34
N LYS A 153 -18.12 12.31 7.17
CA LYS A 153 -17.42 13.57 6.88
C LYS A 153 -16.62 13.51 5.58
N VAL A 154 -15.98 12.35 5.31
CA VAL A 154 -15.25 12.12 4.04
C VAL A 154 -16.21 11.94 2.87
N GLU A 155 -17.32 11.25 3.06
CA GLU A 155 -18.38 11.06 2.05
C GLU A 155 -19.04 12.39 1.67
N ALA A 156 -19.32 13.26 2.64
CA ALA A 156 -19.90 14.59 2.43
C ALA A 156 -19.04 15.49 1.54
N ARG A 157 -17.71 15.29 1.51
CA ARG A 157 -16.80 15.98 0.57
C ARG A 157 -16.88 15.43 -0.87
N GLY A 158 -17.78 14.48 -1.16
CA GLY A 158 -17.90 13.82 -2.46
C GLY A 158 -16.82 12.77 -2.75
N SER A 159 -15.96 12.45 -1.79
CA SER A 159 -14.80 11.56 -1.94
C SER A 159 -15.13 10.10 -1.59
N LEU A 160 -16.14 9.52 -2.25
CA LEU A 160 -16.64 8.17 -1.93
C LEU A 160 -15.57 7.08 -2.03
N ASN A 161 -14.65 7.18 -3.00
CA ASN A 161 -13.54 6.23 -3.13
C ASN A 161 -12.56 6.31 -1.94
N ALA A 162 -12.27 7.54 -1.46
CA ALA A 162 -11.45 7.74 -0.28
C ALA A 162 -12.15 7.17 0.97
N ALA A 163 -13.44 7.44 1.13
CA ALA A 163 -14.26 6.89 2.22
C ALA A 163 -14.24 5.36 2.23
N GLY A 164 -14.36 4.73 1.06
CA GLY A 164 -14.23 3.27 0.92
C GLY A 164 -12.88 2.73 1.38
N LYS A 165 -11.78 3.42 1.02
CA LYS A 165 -10.44 3.06 1.47
C LYS A 165 -10.23 3.30 2.95
N ILE A 166 -10.74 4.38 3.50
CA ILE A 166 -10.70 4.69 4.93
C ILE A 166 -11.42 3.62 5.74
N ARG A 167 -12.62 3.18 5.33
CA ARG A 167 -13.33 2.06 5.96
C ARG A 167 -12.47 0.78 5.98
N GLN A 168 -11.88 0.44 4.85
CA GLN A 168 -11.00 -0.72 4.73
C GLN A 168 -9.80 -0.62 5.69
N TRP A 169 -9.16 0.54 5.76
CA TRP A 169 -7.98 0.71 6.60
C TRP A 169 -8.33 0.79 8.08
N LEU A 170 -9.41 1.44 8.48
CA LEU A 170 -9.92 1.37 9.85
C LEU A 170 -10.11 -0.08 10.29
N HIS A 171 -10.77 -0.89 9.45
CA HIS A 171 -10.93 -2.32 9.74
C HIS A 171 -9.59 -3.05 9.92
N GLN A 172 -8.59 -2.76 9.06
CA GLN A 172 -7.26 -3.38 9.15
C GLN A 172 -6.46 -2.90 10.37
N ILE A 173 -6.54 -1.60 10.72
CA ILE A 173 -5.88 -1.05 11.90
C ILE A 173 -6.42 -1.71 13.16
N PHE A 174 -7.74 -1.83 13.31
CA PHE A 174 -8.34 -2.49 14.46
C PHE A 174 -8.11 -4.01 14.45
N ARG A 175 -8.04 -4.67 13.30
CA ARG A 175 -7.60 -6.08 13.22
C ARG A 175 -6.16 -6.25 13.71
N TYR A 176 -5.27 -5.36 13.34
CA TYR A 176 -3.90 -5.33 13.86
C TYR A 176 -3.89 -5.12 15.38
N GLY A 177 -4.75 -4.20 15.87
CA GLY A 177 -4.95 -3.96 17.29
C GLY A 177 -5.43 -5.20 18.05
N LEU A 178 -6.37 -5.98 17.49
CA LEU A 178 -6.81 -7.27 18.05
C LEU A 178 -5.64 -8.26 18.14
N ALA A 179 -4.90 -8.44 17.04
CA ALA A 179 -3.78 -9.38 16.96
C ALA A 179 -2.63 -9.01 17.92
N SER A 180 -2.42 -7.72 18.19
CA SER A 180 -1.40 -7.21 19.12
C SER A 180 -1.89 -7.11 20.57
N GLY A 181 -3.17 -7.39 20.86
CA GLY A 181 -3.77 -7.26 22.19
C GLY A 181 -3.99 -5.80 22.63
N ALA A 182 -3.98 -4.87 21.69
CA ALA A 182 -4.23 -3.45 21.94
C ALA A 182 -5.72 -3.14 22.18
N VAL A 183 -6.60 -3.89 21.52
CA VAL A 183 -8.06 -3.80 21.66
C VAL A 183 -8.67 -5.19 21.81
N ASP A 184 -9.87 -5.26 22.38
CA ASP A 184 -10.60 -6.52 22.62
C ASP A 184 -11.65 -6.78 21.53
N THR A 185 -12.06 -5.74 20.78
CA THR A 185 -13.04 -5.82 19.70
C THR A 185 -12.62 -4.91 18.53
N ASN A 186 -13.20 -5.17 17.35
CA ASN A 186 -13.01 -4.31 16.19
C ASN A 186 -14.28 -3.48 15.93
N PRO A 187 -14.33 -2.20 16.31
CA PRO A 187 -15.49 -1.34 16.08
C PRO A 187 -15.69 -0.99 14.59
N ALA A 188 -14.69 -1.24 13.74
CA ALA A 188 -14.74 -0.97 12.31
C ALA A 188 -15.29 -2.15 11.47
N THR A 189 -15.79 -3.21 12.12
CA THR A 189 -16.49 -4.30 11.43
C THR A 189 -17.77 -3.78 10.80
N ASP A 190 -18.06 -4.20 9.56
CA ASP A 190 -19.31 -3.91 8.81
C ASP A 190 -19.62 -2.43 8.57
N LEU A 191 -18.62 -1.53 8.63
CA LEU A 191 -18.80 -0.12 8.27
C LEU A 191 -19.30 0.07 6.82
N SER A 192 -19.11 -0.92 5.95
CA SER A 192 -19.60 -0.90 4.57
C SER A 192 -21.13 -0.94 4.47
N VAL A 193 -21.82 -1.51 5.45
CA VAL A 193 -23.30 -1.59 5.49
C VAL A 193 -23.92 -0.19 5.60
N LEU A 194 -23.23 0.74 6.28
CA LEU A 194 -23.68 2.12 6.47
C LEU A 194 -23.06 3.10 5.47
N ALA A 195 -22.38 2.59 4.44
CA ALA A 195 -21.74 3.40 3.42
C ALA A 195 -22.76 4.12 2.54
N ALA A 196 -22.43 5.34 2.13
CA ALA A 196 -23.19 5.99 1.07
C ALA A 196 -23.18 5.12 -0.20
N PRO A 197 -24.31 5.06 -0.95
CA PRO A 197 -24.38 4.30 -2.18
C PRO A 197 -23.22 4.66 -3.10
N ALA A 198 -22.50 3.65 -3.59
CA ALA A 198 -21.45 3.87 -4.56
C ALA A 198 -22.06 4.48 -5.83
N LYS A 199 -21.46 5.54 -6.35
CA LYS A 199 -21.83 6.00 -7.70
C LYS A 199 -21.60 4.85 -8.66
N ALA A 200 -22.52 4.65 -9.60
CA ALA A 200 -22.36 3.65 -10.65
C ALA A 200 -20.93 3.73 -11.23
N VAL A 201 -20.27 2.58 -11.34
CA VAL A 201 -18.92 2.51 -11.89
C VAL A 201 -18.98 3.04 -13.31
N ARG A 202 -18.52 4.27 -13.51
CA ARG A 202 -18.36 4.80 -14.87
C ARG A 202 -17.13 4.16 -15.46
N ARG A 203 -17.34 3.32 -16.49
CA ARG A 203 -16.24 2.82 -17.32
C ARG A 203 -15.48 4.02 -17.88
N HIS A 204 -14.18 3.87 -18.12
CA HIS A 204 -13.41 4.93 -18.75
C HIS A 204 -14.00 5.24 -20.12
N PRO A 205 -14.44 6.49 -20.38
CA PRO A 205 -15.04 6.85 -21.65
C PRO A 205 -14.02 6.65 -22.77
N HIS A 206 -14.50 6.14 -23.90
CA HIS A 206 -13.73 5.94 -25.12
C HIS A 206 -14.60 6.23 -26.34
N ILE A 207 -13.96 6.74 -27.36
CA ILE A 207 -14.56 6.95 -28.69
C ILE A 207 -14.69 5.62 -29.41
N THR A 208 -15.45 5.60 -30.47
CA THR A 208 -15.54 4.46 -31.41
C THR A 208 -14.31 4.41 -32.30
N PHE A 209 -14.08 3.26 -32.97
CA PHE A 209 -12.99 3.10 -33.92
C PHE A 209 -13.11 4.09 -35.11
N ALA A 210 -14.34 4.33 -35.57
CA ALA A 210 -14.62 5.27 -36.66
C ALA A 210 -14.26 6.74 -36.33
N GLU A 211 -14.19 7.12 -35.05
CA GLU A 211 -13.83 8.47 -34.61
C GLU A 211 -12.30 8.67 -34.47
N LEU A 212 -11.48 7.62 -34.62
CA LEU A 212 -10.03 7.72 -34.50
C LEU A 212 -9.38 8.71 -35.48
N PRO A 213 -9.75 8.78 -36.79
CA PRO A 213 -9.16 9.74 -37.71
C PRO A 213 -9.33 11.18 -37.26
N GLU A 214 -10.50 11.54 -36.73
CA GLU A 214 -10.75 12.89 -36.20
C GLU A 214 -9.81 13.17 -35.02
N LEU A 215 -9.68 12.23 -34.08
CA LEU A 215 -8.78 12.38 -32.94
C LEU A 215 -7.33 12.53 -33.39
N LEU A 216 -6.85 11.67 -34.31
CA LEU A 216 -5.48 11.69 -34.79
C LEU A 216 -5.16 12.98 -35.55
N GLY A 217 -6.12 13.49 -36.34
CA GLY A 217 -6.00 14.80 -37.00
C GLY A 217 -5.93 15.96 -36.00
N LYS A 218 -6.72 15.89 -34.90
CA LYS A 218 -6.65 16.89 -33.83
C LYS A 218 -5.33 16.85 -33.04
N ILE A 219 -4.73 15.65 -32.89
CA ILE A 219 -3.38 15.53 -32.29
C ILE A 219 -2.35 16.31 -33.11
N ASP A 220 -2.45 16.29 -34.44
CA ASP A 220 -1.50 16.97 -35.31
C ASP A 220 -1.73 18.48 -35.37
N SER A 221 -2.99 18.91 -35.39
CA SER A 221 -3.37 20.32 -35.50
C SER A 221 -3.33 21.11 -34.19
N THR A 222 -3.41 20.43 -33.04
CA THR A 222 -3.42 21.11 -31.72
C THR A 222 -2.01 21.42 -31.27
N ASN A 223 -1.81 22.60 -30.70
CA ASN A 223 -0.51 23.00 -30.14
C ASN A 223 -0.26 22.29 -28.78
N ILE A 224 0.14 21.02 -28.85
CA ILE A 224 0.60 20.23 -27.71
C ILE A 224 2.03 19.76 -27.93
N HIS A 225 2.76 19.55 -26.83
CA HIS A 225 4.16 19.15 -26.87
C HIS A 225 4.35 17.84 -27.65
N ILE A 226 5.43 17.72 -28.43
CA ILE A 226 5.72 16.56 -29.27
C ILE A 226 5.71 15.24 -28.49
N LEU A 227 6.29 15.20 -27.27
CA LEU A 227 6.27 14.00 -26.43
C LEU A 227 4.85 13.58 -26.08
N THR A 228 3.91 14.52 -25.89
CA THR A 228 2.51 14.23 -25.59
C THR A 228 1.80 13.66 -26.82
N ARG A 229 2.09 14.19 -28.03
CA ARG A 229 1.58 13.64 -29.30
C ARG A 229 2.01 12.19 -29.47
N CYS A 230 3.30 11.94 -29.33
CA CYS A 230 3.86 10.59 -29.45
C CYS A 230 3.28 9.65 -28.38
N ALA A 231 3.12 10.09 -27.12
CA ALA A 231 2.53 9.28 -26.05
C ALA A 231 1.09 8.87 -26.37
N ILE A 232 0.25 9.78 -26.88
CA ILE A 232 -1.13 9.44 -27.25
C ILE A 232 -1.15 8.45 -28.40
N ARG A 233 -0.34 8.66 -29.46
CA ARG A 233 -0.25 7.74 -30.60
C ARG A 233 0.23 6.35 -30.18
N LEU A 234 1.24 6.26 -29.31
CA LEU A 234 1.69 4.98 -28.78
C LEU A 234 0.62 4.28 -27.93
N LEU A 235 -0.19 5.02 -27.14
CA LEU A 235 -1.33 4.43 -26.44
C LEU A 235 -2.39 3.86 -27.38
N VAL A 236 -2.67 4.56 -28.50
CA VAL A 236 -3.58 4.06 -29.53
C VAL A 236 -3.05 2.77 -30.15
N LEU A 237 -1.75 2.72 -30.48
CA LEU A 237 -1.11 1.59 -31.15
C LEU A 237 -0.87 0.37 -30.27
N THR A 238 -0.56 0.55 -28.98
CA THR A 238 -0.14 -0.54 -28.09
C THR A 238 -1.17 -0.91 -27.04
N ALA A 239 -2.07 0.02 -26.71
CA ALA A 239 -3.06 -0.09 -25.62
C ALA A 239 -2.48 -0.51 -24.26
N VAL A 240 -1.22 -0.21 -23.96
CA VAL A 240 -0.63 -0.38 -22.63
C VAL A 240 -1.25 0.58 -21.63
N ARG A 241 -1.08 0.36 -20.32
CA ARG A 241 -1.60 1.32 -19.33
C ARG A 241 -0.86 2.65 -19.42
N PRO A 242 -1.57 3.79 -19.33
CA PRO A 242 -0.92 5.11 -19.39
C PRO A 242 0.23 5.28 -18.39
N GLY A 243 0.12 4.64 -17.20
CA GLY A 243 1.18 4.63 -16.20
C GLY A 243 2.42 3.85 -16.63
N GLU A 244 2.24 2.75 -17.37
CA GLU A 244 3.32 1.93 -17.92
C GLU A 244 4.06 2.70 -19.01
N LEU A 245 3.34 3.30 -19.97
CA LEU A 245 3.93 4.09 -21.03
C LEU A 245 4.67 5.32 -20.49
N ARG A 246 4.04 6.07 -19.60
CA ARG A 246 4.59 7.30 -19.03
C ARG A 246 5.95 7.09 -18.36
N ALA A 247 6.13 5.97 -17.69
CA ALA A 247 7.34 5.65 -16.95
C ALA A 247 8.26 4.67 -17.70
N ALA A 248 8.05 4.48 -19.02
CA ALA A 248 8.87 3.63 -19.85
C ALA A 248 10.32 4.13 -19.92
N GLN A 249 11.25 3.19 -19.90
CA GLN A 249 12.69 3.45 -20.03
C GLN A 249 13.19 2.91 -21.38
N TRP A 250 14.17 3.57 -21.98
CA TRP A 250 14.76 3.14 -23.25
C TRP A 250 15.35 1.74 -23.17
N SER A 251 15.88 1.35 -22.04
CA SER A 251 16.42 0.00 -21.80
C SER A 251 15.40 -1.14 -21.87
N GLU A 252 14.11 -0.81 -21.93
CA GLU A 252 13.01 -1.79 -22.02
C GLU A 252 12.65 -2.14 -23.48
N PHE A 253 13.18 -1.37 -24.45
CA PHE A 253 12.82 -1.51 -25.87
C PHE A 253 13.91 -2.22 -26.66
N ASP A 254 13.52 -3.25 -27.38
CA ASP A 254 14.26 -3.84 -28.50
C ASP A 254 13.57 -3.37 -29.79
N LEU A 255 14.13 -2.32 -30.42
CA LEU A 255 13.56 -1.72 -31.62
C LEU A 255 13.90 -2.49 -32.91
N ASP A 256 14.85 -3.42 -32.86
CA ASP A 256 15.21 -4.29 -33.98
C ASP A 256 14.42 -5.61 -33.92
N GLY A 257 14.09 -6.07 -32.71
CA GLY A 257 13.19 -7.19 -32.47
C GLY A 257 11.72 -6.78 -32.28
N ASP A 258 11.34 -5.53 -32.55
CA ASP A 258 9.98 -5.00 -32.49
C ASP A 258 9.25 -5.32 -31.17
N THR A 259 9.97 -5.28 -30.03
CA THR A 259 9.39 -5.64 -28.73
C THR A 259 9.69 -4.61 -27.63
N TRP A 260 8.75 -4.50 -26.69
CA TRP A 260 8.90 -3.75 -25.46
C TRP A 260 8.69 -4.68 -24.26
N ALA A 261 9.72 -4.87 -23.44
CA ALA A 261 9.73 -5.73 -22.28
C ALA A 261 9.53 -4.91 -21.00
N ILE A 262 8.29 -4.77 -20.52
CA ILE A 262 7.99 -4.06 -19.27
C ILE A 262 8.36 -4.96 -18.09
N PRO A 263 9.31 -4.56 -17.21
CA PRO A 263 9.77 -5.41 -16.14
C PRO A 263 8.70 -5.61 -15.05
N ALA A 264 8.73 -6.76 -14.39
CA ALA A 264 7.77 -7.14 -13.35
C ALA A 264 7.65 -6.12 -12.20
N SER A 265 8.74 -5.42 -11.88
CA SER A 265 8.77 -4.38 -10.84
C SER A 265 7.84 -3.18 -11.14
N ARG A 266 7.56 -2.92 -12.42
CA ARG A 266 6.68 -1.84 -12.88
C ARG A 266 5.24 -2.30 -13.14
N MET A 267 4.99 -3.61 -13.12
CA MET A 267 3.68 -4.19 -13.40
C MET A 267 2.86 -4.38 -12.13
N LYS A 268 1.56 -4.06 -12.20
CA LYS A 268 0.63 -4.28 -11.08
C LYS A 268 0.57 -5.76 -10.66
N ALA A 269 0.62 -6.66 -11.62
CA ALA A 269 0.59 -8.11 -11.40
C ALA A 269 1.96 -8.70 -11.01
N ARG A 270 3.04 -7.89 -10.95
CA ARG A 270 4.42 -8.32 -10.66
C ARG A 270 4.91 -9.45 -11.60
N ARG A 271 4.41 -9.46 -12.84
CA ARG A 271 4.86 -10.35 -13.93
C ARG A 271 5.36 -9.49 -15.08
N GLN A 272 6.45 -9.88 -15.72
CA GLN A 272 6.96 -9.19 -16.92
C GLN A 272 5.90 -9.20 -18.01
N HIS A 273 5.79 -8.11 -18.75
CA HIS A 273 4.86 -7.98 -19.85
C HIS A 273 5.62 -7.66 -21.15
N LEU A 274 5.59 -8.59 -22.10
CA LEU A 274 6.13 -8.38 -23.45
C LEU A 274 5.02 -7.77 -24.30
N VAL A 275 5.30 -6.62 -24.90
CA VAL A 275 4.39 -5.89 -25.81
C VAL A 275 4.98 -5.93 -27.20
N PRO A 276 4.34 -6.61 -28.18
CA PRO A 276 4.75 -6.52 -29.57
C PRO A 276 4.46 -5.12 -30.10
N LEU A 277 5.42 -4.57 -30.82
CA LEU A 277 5.38 -3.22 -31.37
C LEU A 277 5.07 -3.29 -32.87
N PRO A 278 3.93 -2.77 -33.35
CA PRO A 278 3.72 -2.63 -34.78
C PRO A 278 4.71 -1.62 -35.39
N HIS A 279 5.04 -1.75 -36.67
CA HIS A 279 6.01 -0.89 -37.37
C HIS A 279 5.74 0.61 -37.18
N GLN A 280 4.47 1.01 -37.09
CA GLN A 280 4.07 2.39 -36.84
C GLN A 280 4.53 2.87 -35.45
N ALA A 281 4.49 2.00 -34.43
CA ALA A 281 4.99 2.32 -33.09
C ALA A 281 6.51 2.41 -33.07
N VAL A 282 7.21 1.49 -33.74
CA VAL A 282 8.68 1.52 -33.89
C VAL A 282 9.14 2.79 -34.58
N LYS A 283 8.45 3.22 -35.64
CA LYS A 283 8.74 4.49 -36.31
C LYS A 283 8.66 5.69 -35.37
N ILE A 284 7.63 5.75 -34.53
CA ILE A 284 7.47 6.81 -33.51
C ILE A 284 8.60 6.72 -32.46
N LEU A 285 8.96 5.52 -32.03
CA LEU A 285 10.01 5.29 -31.03
C LEU A 285 11.39 5.72 -31.58
N ARG A 286 11.71 5.41 -32.84
CA ARG A 286 12.96 5.87 -33.48
C ARG A 286 13.03 7.40 -33.55
N GLN A 287 11.94 8.08 -33.90
CA GLN A 287 11.87 9.55 -33.84
C GLN A 287 12.03 10.10 -32.42
N LEU A 288 11.43 9.44 -31.43
CA LEU A 288 11.58 9.83 -30.02
C LEU A 288 13.03 9.61 -29.52
N GLN A 289 13.72 8.61 -30.02
CA GLN A 289 15.11 8.32 -29.64
C GLN A 289 16.06 9.47 -29.99
N GLU A 290 15.82 10.16 -31.08
CA GLU A 290 16.57 11.36 -31.45
C GLU A 290 16.35 12.51 -30.44
N ILE A 291 15.14 12.58 -29.83
CA ILE A 291 14.75 13.67 -28.93
C ILE A 291 15.13 13.35 -27.47
N THR A 292 14.81 12.13 -27.01
CA THR A 292 14.92 11.75 -25.60
C THR A 292 15.89 10.59 -25.33
N GLY A 293 16.57 10.05 -26.34
CA GLY A 293 17.51 8.93 -26.18
C GLY A 293 18.71 9.20 -25.24
N LYS A 294 19.01 10.47 -24.98
CA LYS A 294 20.02 10.88 -23.99
C LYS A 294 19.54 10.75 -22.54
N TYR A 295 18.27 10.53 -22.31
CA TYR A 295 17.67 10.33 -20.98
C TYR A 295 17.32 8.87 -20.78
N PRO A 296 17.28 8.36 -19.53
CA PRO A 296 16.81 7.01 -19.26
C PRO A 296 15.34 6.80 -19.63
N LEU A 297 14.51 7.84 -19.45
CA LEU A 297 13.05 7.78 -19.66
C LEU A 297 12.69 8.10 -21.12
N LEU A 298 11.74 7.34 -21.66
CA LEU A 298 11.12 7.63 -22.95
C LEU A 298 10.40 8.97 -22.96
N PHE A 299 9.69 9.27 -21.84
CA PHE A 299 8.94 10.50 -21.65
C PHE A 299 9.39 11.25 -20.38
N PRO A 300 10.55 11.91 -20.41
CA PRO A 300 11.03 12.70 -19.28
C PRO A 300 10.10 13.88 -18.99
N GLY A 301 10.02 14.27 -17.72
CA GLY A 301 9.26 15.43 -17.30
C GLY A 301 9.92 16.74 -17.75
N GLN A 302 9.13 17.72 -18.14
CA GLN A 302 9.63 19.01 -18.64
C GLN A 302 10.46 19.80 -17.62
N GLN A 303 10.11 19.70 -16.32
CA GLN A 303 10.83 20.41 -15.25
C GLN A 303 11.98 19.59 -14.66
N LYS A 304 11.84 18.26 -14.65
CA LYS A 304 12.82 17.32 -14.07
C LYS A 304 12.91 16.10 -14.96
N ALA A 305 14.01 15.97 -15.67
CA ALA A 305 14.21 14.87 -16.63
C ALA A 305 14.40 13.48 -15.97
N ASP A 306 14.69 13.44 -14.68
CA ASP A 306 14.77 12.23 -13.85
C ASP A 306 13.39 11.69 -13.43
N ARG A 307 12.33 12.46 -13.68
CA ARG A 307 10.95 12.05 -13.40
C ARG A 307 10.17 11.89 -14.70
N PRO A 308 9.26 10.92 -14.77
CA PRO A 308 8.41 10.75 -15.94
C PRO A 308 7.42 11.91 -16.08
N MET A 309 6.91 12.14 -17.30
CA MET A 309 5.85 13.12 -17.54
C MET A 309 4.70 12.92 -16.55
N SER A 310 3.98 14.02 -16.23
CA SER A 310 2.85 13.97 -15.28
C SER A 310 1.76 13.00 -15.73
N GLU A 311 1.16 12.28 -14.79
CA GLU A 311 0.05 11.36 -15.05
C GLU A 311 -1.19 12.04 -15.68
N ASN A 312 -1.33 13.34 -15.49
CA ASN A 312 -2.43 14.12 -16.02
C ASN A 312 -2.18 14.65 -17.44
N THR A 313 -0.95 14.56 -17.96
CA THR A 313 -0.55 15.21 -19.24
C THR A 313 -1.41 14.72 -20.40
N ILE A 314 -1.56 13.41 -20.57
CA ILE A 314 -2.35 12.82 -21.66
C ILE A 314 -3.82 13.22 -21.56
N ASN A 315 -4.43 13.09 -20.38
CA ASN A 315 -5.83 13.45 -20.20
C ASN A 315 -6.07 14.98 -20.31
N LYS A 316 -5.09 15.80 -19.94
CA LYS A 316 -5.14 17.26 -20.16
C LYS A 316 -5.12 17.58 -21.65
N ALA A 317 -4.26 16.93 -22.43
CA ALA A 317 -4.20 17.10 -23.88
C ALA A 317 -5.51 16.66 -24.56
N LEU A 318 -6.05 15.50 -24.21
CA LEU A 318 -7.35 15.02 -24.71
C LEU A 318 -8.46 16.03 -24.40
N ARG A 319 -8.46 16.62 -23.22
CA ARG A 319 -9.44 17.68 -22.85
C ARG A 319 -9.28 18.94 -23.70
N LEU A 320 -8.04 19.38 -23.94
CA LEU A 320 -7.76 20.53 -24.82
C LEU A 320 -8.26 20.30 -26.26
N MET A 321 -8.22 19.06 -26.74
CA MET A 321 -8.72 18.66 -28.06
C MET A 321 -10.25 18.46 -28.11
N GLY A 322 -10.98 18.75 -27.02
CA GLY A 322 -12.44 18.63 -26.96
C GLY A 322 -12.96 17.22 -26.57
N TYR A 323 -12.11 16.33 -26.09
CA TYR A 323 -12.50 14.96 -25.70
C TYR A 323 -12.77 14.81 -24.19
N ALA A 324 -13.07 15.90 -23.48
CA ALA A 324 -13.47 15.84 -22.09
C ALA A 324 -14.72 14.96 -21.92
N GLY A 325 -14.65 13.92 -21.09
CA GLY A 325 -15.77 12.98 -20.88
C GLY A 325 -16.05 12.01 -22.04
N ARG A 326 -15.36 12.13 -23.19
CA ARG A 326 -15.49 11.25 -24.35
C ARG A 326 -14.34 10.25 -24.49
N GLN A 327 -13.11 10.69 -24.20
CA GLN A 327 -11.91 9.86 -24.31
C GLN A 327 -10.96 10.10 -23.14
N THR A 328 -10.33 9.03 -22.66
CA THR A 328 -9.23 9.08 -21.68
C THR A 328 -8.05 8.25 -22.17
N GLY A 329 -6.86 8.47 -21.60
CA GLY A 329 -5.71 7.61 -21.89
C GLY A 329 -5.98 6.13 -21.59
N HIS A 330 -6.79 5.81 -20.58
CA HIS A 330 -7.20 4.44 -20.29
C HIS A 330 -8.30 3.94 -21.24
N GLY A 331 -9.10 4.84 -21.80
CA GLY A 331 -10.15 4.52 -22.77
C GLY A 331 -9.62 3.86 -24.06
N PHE A 332 -8.37 4.12 -24.47
CA PHE A 332 -7.77 3.46 -25.63
C PHE A 332 -7.69 1.93 -25.47
N ARG A 333 -7.55 1.44 -24.26
CA ARG A 333 -7.57 0.00 -23.97
C ARG A 333 -8.96 -0.61 -24.17
N HIS A 334 -10.01 0.14 -23.79
CA HIS A 334 -11.39 -0.27 -24.03
C HIS A 334 -11.72 -0.26 -25.52
N LEU A 335 -11.26 0.77 -26.24
CA LEU A 335 -11.42 0.86 -27.69
C LEU A 335 -10.78 -0.36 -28.39
N LEU A 336 -9.49 -0.64 -28.11
CA LEU A 336 -8.80 -1.80 -28.69
C LEU A 336 -9.50 -3.11 -28.33
N SER A 337 -9.81 -3.32 -27.04
CA SER A 337 -10.47 -4.55 -26.59
C SER A 337 -11.81 -4.76 -27.29
N THR A 338 -12.65 -3.72 -27.37
CA THR A 338 -13.95 -3.80 -28.04
C THR A 338 -13.78 -4.16 -29.51
N GLU A 339 -12.96 -3.41 -30.23
CA GLU A 339 -12.79 -3.57 -31.66
C GLU A 339 -12.17 -4.94 -32.04
N LEU A 340 -11.16 -5.42 -31.30
CA LEU A 340 -10.55 -6.72 -31.59
C LEU A 340 -11.50 -7.89 -31.26
N ASN A 341 -12.32 -7.78 -30.21
CA ASN A 341 -13.35 -8.78 -29.92
C ASN A 341 -14.43 -8.79 -31.03
N GLU A 342 -14.89 -7.64 -31.51
CA GLU A 342 -15.86 -7.54 -32.64
C GLU A 342 -15.29 -8.14 -33.95
N ARG A 343 -13.96 -8.03 -34.16
CA ARG A 343 -13.27 -8.65 -35.30
C ARG A 343 -13.03 -10.15 -35.14
N GLY A 344 -13.36 -10.74 -33.99
CA GLY A 344 -13.24 -12.17 -33.74
C GLY A 344 -11.83 -12.65 -33.43
N TYR A 345 -10.93 -11.78 -32.90
CA TYR A 345 -9.66 -12.24 -32.39
C TYR A 345 -9.82 -13.06 -31.12
N HIS A 346 -8.92 -13.99 -30.89
CA HIS A 346 -8.96 -14.86 -29.71
C HIS A 346 -8.88 -14.07 -28.42
N LYS A 347 -9.81 -14.32 -27.48
CA LYS A 347 -9.91 -13.60 -26.21
C LYS A 347 -8.58 -13.58 -25.45
N ASP A 348 -7.87 -14.70 -25.38
CA ASP A 348 -6.61 -14.80 -24.65
C ASP A 348 -5.50 -13.91 -25.23
N TRP A 349 -5.48 -13.68 -26.55
CA TRP A 349 -4.51 -12.77 -27.16
C TRP A 349 -4.77 -11.33 -26.74
N ILE A 350 -6.06 -10.94 -26.72
CA ILE A 350 -6.48 -9.60 -26.31
C ILE A 350 -6.20 -9.39 -24.81
N GLU A 351 -6.59 -10.33 -23.95
CA GLU A 351 -6.36 -10.23 -22.50
C GLU A 351 -4.87 -10.20 -22.17
N ARG A 352 -4.06 -11.01 -22.85
CA ARG A 352 -2.61 -11.01 -22.68
C ARG A 352 -1.96 -9.72 -23.19
N GLN A 353 -2.47 -9.13 -24.31
CA GLN A 353 -2.03 -7.81 -24.78
C GLN A 353 -2.33 -6.72 -23.75
N LEU A 354 -3.46 -6.79 -23.11
CA LEU A 354 -3.87 -5.86 -22.08
C LEU A 354 -3.23 -6.14 -20.70
N ALA A 355 -2.42 -7.19 -20.57
CA ALA A 355 -1.86 -7.61 -19.28
C ALA A 355 -2.93 -7.72 -18.18
N HIS A 356 -4.10 -8.27 -18.54
CA HIS A 356 -5.10 -8.68 -17.58
C HIS A 356 -4.72 -10.05 -17.00
N GLY A 357 -4.96 -10.29 -15.71
CA GLY A 357 -4.97 -11.63 -15.12
C GLY A 357 -6.18 -12.39 -15.64
N ASP A 358 -6.10 -13.70 -15.66
CA ASP A 358 -7.28 -14.52 -15.95
C ASP A 358 -8.29 -14.34 -14.79
N GLU A 359 -9.58 -14.24 -15.11
CA GLU A 359 -10.65 -14.17 -14.11
C GLU A 359 -10.75 -15.48 -13.32
N ASP A 360 -10.31 -16.59 -13.94
CA ASP A 360 -10.15 -17.88 -13.29
C ASP A 360 -8.74 -17.98 -12.69
N GLU A 361 -8.65 -17.89 -11.35
CA GLU A 361 -7.37 -17.99 -10.62
C GLU A 361 -6.63 -19.31 -10.89
N ILE A 362 -7.36 -20.39 -11.16
CA ILE A 362 -6.79 -21.69 -11.50
C ILE A 362 -6.13 -21.61 -12.88
N ARG A 363 -6.84 -21.05 -13.86
CA ARG A 363 -6.32 -20.87 -15.22
C ARG A 363 -5.13 -19.91 -15.26
N ASP A 364 -5.16 -18.80 -14.51
CA ASP A 364 -4.04 -17.85 -14.40
C ASP A 364 -2.79 -18.50 -13.77
N THR A 365 -2.98 -19.49 -12.90
CA THR A 365 -1.89 -20.24 -12.30
C THR A 365 -1.19 -21.18 -13.28
N TYR A 366 -1.92 -21.80 -14.22
CA TYR A 366 -1.39 -22.80 -15.14
C TYR A 366 -1.11 -22.29 -16.57
N ASN A 367 -1.78 -21.22 -17.03
CA ASN A 367 -1.59 -20.70 -18.37
C ASN A 367 -0.54 -19.57 -18.40
N HIS A 368 0.71 -19.94 -18.64
CA HIS A 368 1.83 -19.00 -18.81
C HIS A 368 2.10 -18.63 -20.28
N ALA A 369 1.26 -19.05 -21.22
CA ALA A 369 1.42 -18.76 -22.64
C ALA A 369 1.45 -17.25 -22.90
N THR A 370 2.42 -16.78 -23.65
CA THR A 370 2.56 -15.36 -24.02
C THR A 370 1.82 -15.00 -25.29
N TYR A 371 1.53 -15.98 -26.13
CA TYR A 371 0.94 -15.82 -27.48
C TYR A 371 1.63 -14.72 -28.30
N LEU A 372 2.95 -14.57 -28.14
CA LEU A 372 3.68 -13.44 -28.73
C LEU A 372 3.55 -13.39 -30.26
N PRO A 373 3.79 -14.49 -31.02
CA PRO A 373 3.66 -14.45 -32.49
C PRO A 373 2.24 -14.07 -32.97
N GLN A 374 1.21 -14.58 -32.28
CA GLN A 374 -0.18 -14.28 -32.63
C GLN A 374 -0.52 -12.81 -32.31
N ARG A 375 0.01 -12.29 -31.22
CA ARG A 375 -0.15 -10.91 -30.81
C ARG A 375 0.61 -9.94 -31.71
N GLU A 376 1.77 -10.31 -32.24
CA GLU A 376 2.51 -9.54 -33.23
C GLU A 376 1.65 -9.32 -34.48
N ILE A 377 1.07 -10.39 -35.03
CA ILE A 377 0.16 -10.30 -36.17
C ILE A 377 -1.05 -9.44 -35.84
N MET A 378 -1.72 -9.70 -34.71
CA MET A 378 -2.91 -8.98 -34.25
C MET A 378 -2.63 -7.47 -34.10
N MET A 379 -1.52 -7.08 -33.49
CA MET A 379 -1.18 -5.68 -33.26
C MET A 379 -0.74 -4.97 -34.54
N GLN A 380 -0.09 -5.68 -35.47
CA GLN A 380 0.24 -5.12 -36.77
C GLN A 380 -1.04 -4.89 -37.61
N GLU A 381 -1.96 -5.85 -37.62
CA GLU A 381 -3.27 -5.69 -38.31
C GLU A 381 -4.10 -4.56 -37.67
N TRP A 382 -4.05 -4.40 -36.34
CA TRP A 382 -4.64 -3.26 -35.64
C TRP A 382 -4.07 -1.94 -36.14
N ALA A 383 -2.75 -1.79 -36.20
CA ALA A 383 -2.09 -0.57 -36.63
C ALA A 383 -2.37 -0.28 -38.14
N ASN A 384 -2.33 -1.30 -38.99
CA ASN A 384 -2.65 -1.17 -40.41
C ASN A 384 -4.10 -0.72 -40.63
N SER A 385 -5.04 -1.22 -39.81
CA SER A 385 -6.45 -0.80 -39.89
C SER A 385 -6.67 0.66 -39.50
N ILE A 386 -5.87 1.19 -38.58
CA ILE A 386 -5.88 2.61 -38.22
C ILE A 386 -5.38 3.45 -39.39
N ASP A 387 -4.26 3.06 -40.02
CA ASP A 387 -3.72 3.77 -41.19
C ASP A 387 -4.71 3.77 -42.37
N ALA A 388 -5.31 2.62 -42.65
CA ALA A 388 -6.33 2.50 -43.70
C ALA A 388 -7.56 3.40 -43.43
N LEU A 389 -8.03 3.42 -42.18
CA LEU A 389 -9.14 4.29 -41.78
C LEU A 389 -8.79 5.76 -41.90
N CYS A 390 -7.57 6.16 -41.55
CA CYS A 390 -7.09 7.54 -41.71
C CYS A 390 -6.92 7.95 -43.17
N ALA A 391 -6.62 6.99 -44.06
CA ALA A 391 -6.55 7.21 -45.51
C ALA A 391 -7.93 7.26 -46.20
N GLY A 392 -9.02 7.15 -45.44
CA GLY A 392 -10.40 7.17 -45.99
C GLY A 392 -10.88 5.86 -46.58
N ALA A 393 -10.17 4.75 -46.35
CA ALA A 393 -10.59 3.43 -46.79
C ALA A 393 -11.76 2.92 -45.92
N ASN A 394 -12.77 2.32 -46.56
CA ASN A 394 -13.81 1.58 -45.82
C ASN A 394 -13.19 0.32 -45.22
N VAL A 395 -12.85 0.37 -43.93
CA VAL A 395 -12.35 -0.80 -43.19
C VAL A 395 -13.55 -1.72 -42.93
N VAL A 396 -13.79 -2.67 -43.82
CA VAL A 396 -14.81 -3.72 -43.59
C VAL A 396 -14.19 -4.71 -42.57
N SER A 397 -14.89 -4.88 -41.45
CA SER A 397 -14.51 -5.88 -40.44
C SER A 397 -14.69 -7.28 -41.04
N ILE A 398 -13.61 -7.92 -41.47
CA ILE A 398 -13.65 -9.32 -41.90
C ILE A 398 -13.72 -10.15 -40.60
N LYS A 399 -14.92 -10.69 -40.31
CA LYS A 399 -15.05 -11.66 -39.21
C LYS A 399 -14.20 -12.89 -39.53
N ARG A 400 -13.13 -13.11 -38.79
CA ARG A 400 -12.39 -14.37 -38.81
C ARG A 400 -13.33 -15.45 -38.29
N LYS A 401 -13.64 -16.48 -39.09
CA LYS A 401 -14.28 -17.69 -38.57
C LYS A 401 -13.30 -18.35 -37.60
N ALA A 402 -13.80 -18.62 -36.36
CA ALA A 402 -13.07 -19.34 -35.32
C ALA A 402 -12.66 -20.74 -35.78
#